data_5defe668576cf1c4f77a293caea87bf9
#
_entry.id   5defe668576cf1c4f77a293caea87bf9
#
_cell.length_a   1.000
_cell.length_b   1.000
_cell.length_c   1.000
_cell.angle_alpha   90.00
_cell.angle_beta   90.00
_cell.angle_gamma   90.00
#
_symmetry.space_group_name_H-M   'P 1'
#
loop_
_entity.id
_entity.type
_entity.pdbx_description
1 polymer ?
#
loop_
_entity_poly.entity_id
_entity_poly.type
_entity_poly.pdbx_seq_one_letter_code
_entity_poly.pdbx_strand_id
1 'polypeptide(L)'
;MNEYVNRELATIEYILEKEEPTFRDLEVYLKDLYIYRRRVTRYHELITQAKEQCTSRGQQSWLRDLTSPFLLEHAKDMEADFIYLQDKALASSRRIEKNIDLLTALVSIGEGKQTLDENHALARLTLLATVFIPFSTVATIFSIQGGYGPGQGMFWLFWAIAIPLTGLVLILSAMYYGIGLSILRRARNVLRMIKRTE
;
A
#
# COMPACT_ATOMS: atom_id res chain seq x y z
N MET A 1 10.66 29.38 3.78
CA MET A 1 9.71 28.35 3.31
C MET A 1 10.28 26.94 3.37
N ASN A 2 11.49 26.67 2.88
CA ASN A 2 12.14 25.35 3.07
C ASN A 2 12.24 24.90 4.53
N GLU A 3 12.37 25.84 5.46
CA GLU A 3 12.45 25.57 6.87
C GLU A 3 11.14 25.03 7.45
N TYR A 4 10.01 25.58 7.00
CA TYR A 4 8.68 25.09 7.35
C TYR A 4 8.45 23.66 6.83
N VAL A 5 8.70 23.43 5.54
CA VAL A 5 8.54 22.10 4.93
C VAL A 5 9.46 21.07 5.62
N ASN A 6 10.70 21.43 5.94
CA ASN A 6 11.62 20.54 6.63
C ASN A 6 11.18 20.25 8.08
N ARG A 7 10.56 21.20 8.77
CA ARG A 7 10.01 21.01 10.12
C ARG A 7 8.83 20.03 10.07
N GLU A 8 7.90 20.24 9.13
CA GLU A 8 6.75 19.34 8.96
C GLU A 8 7.17 17.92 8.58
N LEU A 9 8.14 17.78 7.68
CA LEU A 9 8.72 16.48 7.32
C LEU A 9 9.37 15.80 8.53
N ALA A 10 10.13 16.53 9.34
CA ALA A 10 10.74 16.00 10.56
C ALA A 10 9.68 15.58 11.59
N THR A 11 8.57 16.30 11.68
CA THR A 11 7.45 15.94 12.55
C THR A 11 6.77 14.66 12.08
N ILE A 12 6.52 14.51 10.78
CA ILE A 12 5.95 13.29 10.20
C ILE A 12 6.90 12.11 10.43
N GLU A 13 8.20 12.26 10.15
CA GLU A 13 9.21 11.24 10.38
C GLU A 13 9.28 10.80 11.85
N TYR A 14 9.23 11.76 12.78
CA TYR A 14 9.22 11.49 14.22
C TYR A 14 7.98 10.71 14.67
N ILE A 15 6.80 11.09 14.16
CA ILE A 15 5.54 10.39 14.48
C ILE A 15 5.58 8.96 13.94
N LEU A 16 6.07 8.77 12.71
CA LEU A 16 6.21 7.45 12.10
C LEU A 16 7.19 6.53 12.84
N GLU A 17 8.21 7.10 13.49
CA GLU A 17 9.22 6.35 14.24
C GLU A 17 8.74 5.99 15.66
N LYS A 18 7.97 6.85 16.31
CA LYS A 18 7.67 6.76 17.74
C LYS A 18 6.28 6.21 18.05
N GLU A 19 5.29 6.43 17.19
CA GLU A 19 3.90 6.01 17.38
C GLU A 19 3.50 5.01 16.31
N GLU A 20 2.64 4.03 16.65
CA GLU A 20 1.94 3.23 15.64
C GLU A 20 0.79 4.09 15.09
N PRO A 21 0.96 4.81 13.97
CA PRO A 21 -0.07 5.70 13.45
C PRO A 21 -1.29 4.90 13.01
N THR A 22 -2.46 5.41 13.35
CA THR A 22 -3.71 4.85 12.87
C THR A 22 -3.79 4.99 11.34
N PHE A 23 -4.42 4.05 10.66
CA PHE A 23 -4.61 4.09 9.19
C PHE A 23 -5.14 5.44 8.68
N ARG A 24 -6.05 6.05 9.43
CA ARG A 24 -6.62 7.37 9.12
C ARG A 24 -5.57 8.50 9.20
N ASP A 25 -4.64 8.40 10.12
CA ASP A 25 -3.58 9.40 10.28
C ASP A 25 -2.58 9.31 9.12
N LEU A 26 -2.26 8.08 8.67
CA LEU A 26 -1.41 7.83 7.50
C LEU A 26 -2.00 8.44 6.23
N GLU A 27 -3.31 8.34 6.04
CA GLU A 27 -4.00 8.92 4.88
C GLU A 27 -3.93 10.45 4.88
N VAL A 28 -4.10 11.08 6.06
CA VAL A 28 -3.96 12.54 6.22
C VAL A 28 -2.54 12.99 5.91
N TYR A 29 -1.53 12.33 6.48
CA TYR A 29 -0.12 12.66 6.23
C TYR A 29 0.26 12.46 4.76
N LEU A 30 -0.24 11.41 4.11
CA LEU A 30 -0.01 11.17 2.69
C LEU A 30 -0.57 12.32 1.84
N LYS A 31 -1.77 12.79 2.15
CA LYS A 31 -2.40 13.93 1.47
C LYS A 31 -1.57 15.22 1.63
N ASP A 32 -1.07 15.48 2.83
CA ASP A 32 -0.25 16.66 3.10
C ASP A 32 1.10 16.57 2.35
N LEU A 33 1.73 15.40 2.30
CA LEU A 33 2.94 15.19 1.51
C LEU A 33 2.73 15.43 0.01
N TYR A 34 1.59 15.04 -0.56
CA TYR A 34 1.27 15.36 -1.96
C TYR A 34 1.12 16.87 -2.20
N ILE A 35 0.57 17.60 -1.23
CA ILE A 35 0.48 19.06 -1.29
C ILE A 35 1.89 19.68 -1.23
N TYR A 36 2.75 19.22 -0.32
CA TYR A 36 4.13 19.69 -0.21
C TYR A 36 4.96 19.36 -1.46
N ARG A 37 4.82 18.16 -2.02
CA ARG A 37 5.45 17.76 -3.29
C ARG A 37 5.10 18.74 -4.40
N ARG A 38 3.80 19.04 -4.61
CA ARG A 38 3.35 19.98 -5.63
C ARG A 38 3.95 21.36 -5.42
N ARG A 39 4.02 21.84 -4.19
CA ARG A 39 4.60 23.14 -3.87
C ARG A 39 6.10 23.18 -4.15
N VAL A 40 6.84 22.20 -3.70
CA VAL A 40 8.30 22.12 -3.89
C VAL A 40 8.65 22.02 -5.38
N THR A 41 7.92 21.22 -6.16
CA THR A 41 8.09 21.14 -7.62
C THR A 41 7.87 22.50 -8.26
N ARG A 42 6.82 23.21 -7.87
CA ARG A 42 6.56 24.57 -8.38
C ARG A 42 7.67 25.56 -8.04
N TYR A 43 8.23 25.47 -6.82
CA TYR A 43 9.38 26.32 -6.45
C TYR A 43 10.63 25.98 -7.23
N HIS A 44 10.91 24.72 -7.45
CA HIS A 44 12.03 24.30 -8.28
C HIS A 44 11.89 24.86 -9.70
N GLU A 45 10.71 24.80 -10.30
CA GLU A 45 10.42 25.41 -11.61
C GLU A 45 10.67 26.91 -11.62
N LEU A 46 10.14 27.65 -10.61
CA LEU A 46 10.32 29.09 -10.49
C LEU A 46 11.78 29.49 -10.31
N ILE A 47 12.54 28.75 -9.48
CA ILE A 47 13.97 28.98 -9.28
C ILE A 47 14.73 28.74 -10.59
N THR A 48 14.39 27.67 -11.32
CA THR A 48 15.01 27.35 -12.61
C THR A 48 14.74 28.46 -13.65
N GLN A 49 13.50 28.92 -13.74
CA GLN A 49 13.13 30.03 -14.64
C GLN A 49 13.85 31.33 -14.25
N ALA A 50 13.91 31.65 -12.94
CA ALA A 50 14.62 32.85 -12.47
C ALA A 50 16.12 32.76 -12.78
N LYS A 51 16.73 31.57 -12.56
CA LYS A 51 18.13 31.34 -12.94
C LYS A 51 18.37 31.57 -14.43
N GLU A 52 17.54 30.98 -15.29
CA GLU A 52 17.64 31.14 -16.75
C GLU A 52 17.53 32.62 -17.16
N GLN A 53 16.59 33.36 -16.56
CA GLN A 53 16.44 34.79 -16.83
C GLN A 53 17.66 35.59 -16.36
N CYS A 54 18.24 35.28 -15.22
CA CYS A 54 19.46 35.90 -14.74
C CYS A 54 20.67 35.56 -15.62
N THR A 55 20.79 34.28 -16.02
CA THR A 55 21.91 33.79 -16.85
C THR A 55 21.82 34.33 -18.27
N SER A 56 20.63 34.37 -18.87
CA SER A 56 20.38 34.98 -20.18
C SER A 56 20.43 36.52 -20.15
N ARG A 57 20.63 37.11 -18.97
CA ARG A 57 20.72 38.56 -18.72
C ARG A 57 19.48 39.34 -19.16
N GLY A 58 18.31 38.75 -19.11
CA GLY A 58 17.05 39.40 -19.41
C GLY A 58 16.86 39.74 -20.88
N GLN A 59 15.96 40.68 -21.17
CA GLN A 59 15.69 41.12 -22.55
C GLN A 59 16.86 41.91 -23.14
N GLN A 60 17.06 41.76 -24.43
CA GLN A 60 18.13 42.48 -25.16
C GLN A 60 18.08 44.01 -25.02
N SER A 61 16.92 44.57 -24.67
CA SER A 61 16.71 45.99 -24.43
C SER A 61 17.28 46.53 -23.12
N TRP A 62 17.70 45.64 -22.21
CA TRP A 62 18.26 46.09 -20.93
C TRP A 62 19.70 46.58 -21.13
N LEU A 63 20.00 47.74 -20.57
CA LEU A 63 21.36 48.31 -20.57
C LEU A 63 22.28 47.36 -19.79
N ARG A 64 23.35 46.90 -20.44
CA ARG A 64 24.34 45.98 -19.87
C ARG A 64 25.68 46.65 -19.82
N ASP A 65 26.12 47.00 -18.66
CA ASP A 65 27.50 47.39 -18.44
C ASP A 65 28.35 46.12 -18.13
N LEU A 66 28.94 45.55 -19.19
CA LEU A 66 29.78 44.36 -19.13
C LEU A 66 31.24 44.66 -18.71
N THR A 67 31.58 45.96 -18.57
CA THR A 67 32.96 46.42 -18.33
C THR A 67 33.28 46.55 -16.84
N SER A 68 32.29 46.57 -15.95
CA SER A 68 32.50 46.68 -14.52
C SER A 68 32.84 45.34 -13.90
N PRO A 69 34.03 45.11 -13.35
CA PRO A 69 34.42 43.87 -12.66
C PRO A 69 33.52 43.57 -11.45
N PHE A 70 33.02 44.61 -10.78
CA PHE A 70 32.12 44.52 -9.66
C PHE A 70 30.76 43.86 -10.02
N LEU A 71 30.17 44.26 -11.17
CA LEU A 71 28.92 43.68 -11.65
C LEU A 71 29.09 42.23 -12.11
N LEU A 72 30.26 41.85 -12.62
CA LEU A 72 30.58 40.49 -13.03
C LEU A 72 30.72 39.57 -11.84
N GLU A 73 31.33 40.03 -10.75
CA GLU A 73 31.49 39.27 -9.50
C GLU A 73 30.12 39.00 -8.85
N HIS A 74 29.29 40.05 -8.73
CA HIS A 74 27.93 39.90 -8.18
C HIS A 74 27.03 39.00 -9.02
N ALA A 75 27.17 38.99 -10.34
CA ALA A 75 26.45 38.12 -11.22
C ALA A 75 26.81 36.63 -10.99
N LYS A 76 28.09 36.35 -10.71
CA LYS A 76 28.55 35.00 -10.36
C LYS A 76 28.04 34.56 -8.99
N ASP A 77 28.06 35.46 -8.03
CA ASP A 77 27.53 35.17 -6.69
C ASP A 77 26.04 34.86 -6.75
N MET A 78 25.27 35.65 -7.50
CA MET A 78 23.84 35.36 -7.73
C MET A 78 23.62 34.00 -8.42
N GLU A 79 24.43 33.65 -9.40
CA GLU A 79 24.31 32.37 -10.07
C GLU A 79 24.61 31.21 -9.08
N ALA A 80 25.60 31.34 -8.24
CA ALA A 80 25.93 30.37 -7.20
C ALA A 80 24.77 30.20 -6.19
N ASP A 81 24.13 31.31 -5.78
CA ASP A 81 22.98 31.30 -4.91
C ASP A 81 21.76 30.58 -5.54
N PHE A 82 21.50 30.79 -6.83
CA PHE A 82 20.45 30.09 -7.52
C PHE A 82 20.73 28.59 -7.66
N ILE A 83 21.97 28.19 -7.92
CA ILE A 83 22.37 26.79 -7.95
C ILE A 83 22.15 26.14 -6.56
N TYR A 84 22.60 26.81 -5.50
CA TYR A 84 22.37 26.33 -4.13
C TYR A 84 20.87 26.16 -3.80
N LEU A 85 20.04 27.14 -4.18
CA LEU A 85 18.59 27.06 -3.96
C LEU A 85 17.95 25.92 -4.76
N GLN A 86 18.39 25.72 -6.00
CA GLN A 86 17.92 24.64 -6.87
C GLN A 86 18.26 23.27 -6.27
N ASP A 87 19.49 23.07 -5.83
CA ASP A 87 19.94 21.83 -5.18
C ASP A 87 19.17 21.56 -3.89
N LYS A 88 18.94 22.58 -3.09
CA LYS A 88 18.15 22.49 -1.86
C LYS A 88 16.69 22.13 -2.11
N ALA A 89 16.08 22.70 -3.14
CA ALA A 89 14.73 22.36 -3.56
C ALA A 89 14.65 20.91 -4.06
N LEU A 90 15.63 20.47 -4.84
CA LEU A 90 15.73 19.09 -5.32
C LEU A 90 15.92 18.08 -4.18
N ALA A 91 16.76 18.39 -3.21
CA ALA A 91 16.97 17.57 -2.01
C ALA A 91 15.67 17.42 -1.20
N SER A 92 14.91 18.53 -1.04
CA SER A 92 13.61 18.50 -0.36
C SER A 92 12.58 17.66 -1.13
N SER A 93 12.57 17.76 -2.47
CA SER A 93 11.69 16.93 -3.31
C SER A 93 11.98 15.44 -3.13
N ARG A 94 13.25 15.03 -3.19
CA ARG A 94 13.65 13.64 -2.99
C ARG A 94 13.29 13.10 -1.60
N ARG A 95 13.39 13.95 -0.57
CA ARG A 95 12.99 13.57 0.79
C ARG A 95 11.49 13.36 0.89
N ILE A 96 10.68 14.23 0.28
CA ILE A 96 9.23 14.09 0.21
C ILE A 96 8.84 12.80 -0.52
N GLU A 97 9.48 12.50 -1.66
CA GLU A 97 9.22 11.28 -2.43
C GLU A 97 9.49 10.02 -1.60
N LYS A 98 10.62 9.97 -0.90
CA LYS A 98 10.92 8.84 0.00
C LYS A 98 9.86 8.66 1.08
N ASN A 99 9.36 9.74 1.66
CA ASN A 99 8.33 9.68 2.70
C ASN A 99 6.97 9.26 2.12
N ILE A 100 6.64 9.67 0.89
CA ILE A 100 5.46 9.19 0.17
C ILE A 100 5.55 7.69 -0.07
N ASP A 101 6.68 7.19 -0.56
CA ASP A 101 6.89 5.76 -0.82
C ASP A 101 6.77 4.94 0.47
N LEU A 102 7.37 5.41 1.56
CA LEU A 102 7.29 4.77 2.87
C LEU A 102 5.86 4.72 3.39
N LEU A 103 5.13 5.85 3.36
CA LEU A 103 3.74 5.90 3.78
C LEU A 103 2.84 5.03 2.91
N THR A 104 3.04 5.02 1.60
CA THR A 104 2.29 4.16 0.68
C THR A 104 2.52 2.69 1.00
N ALA A 105 3.77 2.30 1.31
CA ALA A 105 4.07 0.93 1.74
C ALA A 105 3.39 0.57 3.07
N LEU A 106 3.36 1.48 4.04
CA LEU A 106 2.67 1.27 5.32
C LEU A 106 1.15 1.13 5.14
N VAL A 107 0.55 1.96 4.30
CA VAL A 107 -0.88 1.86 3.94
C VAL A 107 -1.18 0.51 3.30
N SER A 108 -0.37 0.07 2.33
CA SER A 108 -0.53 -1.24 1.67
C SER A 108 -0.41 -2.42 2.65
N ILE A 109 0.48 -2.32 3.64
CA ILE A 109 0.61 -3.32 4.71
C ILE A 109 -0.66 -3.32 5.59
N GLY A 110 -1.19 -2.14 5.91
CA GLY A 110 -2.43 -2.00 6.69
C GLY A 110 -3.63 -2.61 5.96
N GLU A 111 -3.81 -2.30 4.68
CA GLU A 111 -4.84 -2.90 3.82
C GLU A 111 -4.67 -4.42 3.70
N GLY A 112 -3.43 -4.89 3.57
CA GLY A 112 -3.13 -6.33 3.55
C GLY A 112 -3.53 -7.04 4.83
N LYS A 113 -3.31 -6.44 6.01
CA LYS A 113 -3.77 -6.99 7.30
C LYS A 113 -5.29 -7.05 7.37
N GLN A 114 -5.99 -5.96 7.01
CA GLN A 114 -7.44 -5.94 6.99
C GLN A 114 -8.01 -7.01 6.06
N THR A 115 -7.46 -7.14 4.86
CA THR A 115 -7.86 -8.18 3.89
C THR A 115 -7.65 -9.60 4.44
N LEU A 116 -6.59 -9.83 5.21
CA LEU A 116 -6.36 -11.12 5.87
C LEU A 116 -7.42 -11.41 6.92
N ASP A 117 -7.80 -10.43 7.74
CA ASP A 117 -8.84 -10.58 8.76
C ASP A 117 -10.21 -10.85 8.14
N GLU A 118 -10.56 -10.13 7.05
CA GLU A 118 -11.77 -10.38 6.27
C GLU A 118 -11.77 -11.79 5.64
N ASN A 119 -10.64 -12.22 5.08
CA ASN A 119 -10.49 -13.56 4.53
C ASN A 119 -10.65 -14.65 5.59
N HIS A 120 -10.19 -14.43 6.82
CA HIS A 120 -10.43 -15.36 7.93
C HIS A 120 -11.91 -15.44 8.31
N ALA A 121 -12.64 -14.33 8.30
CA ALA A 121 -14.08 -14.31 8.53
C ALA A 121 -14.83 -15.04 7.41
N LEU A 122 -14.47 -14.79 6.14
CA LEU A 122 -15.03 -15.49 4.99
C LEU A 122 -14.72 -17.00 5.02
N ALA A 123 -13.52 -17.40 5.40
CA ALA A 123 -13.14 -18.80 5.53
C ALA A 123 -14.02 -19.54 6.57
N ARG A 124 -14.33 -18.89 7.70
CA ARG A 124 -15.25 -19.47 8.72
C ARG A 124 -16.66 -19.61 8.16
N LEU A 125 -17.16 -18.60 7.44
CA LEU A 125 -18.47 -18.64 6.81
C LEU A 125 -18.55 -19.74 5.74
N THR A 126 -17.49 -19.86 4.92
CA THR A 126 -17.38 -20.90 3.90
C THR A 126 -17.39 -22.31 4.53
N LEU A 127 -16.67 -22.49 5.63
CA LEU A 127 -16.66 -23.76 6.36
C LEU A 127 -18.05 -24.12 6.89
N LEU A 128 -18.75 -23.14 7.48
CA LEU A 128 -20.16 -23.34 7.87
C LEU A 128 -21.03 -23.75 6.68
N ALA A 129 -20.96 -23.01 5.57
CA ALA A 129 -21.73 -23.33 4.38
C ALA A 129 -21.41 -24.75 3.85
N THR A 130 -20.14 -25.14 3.85
CA THR A 130 -19.68 -26.45 3.40
C THR A 130 -20.28 -27.60 4.23
N VAL A 131 -20.57 -27.37 5.50
CA VAL A 131 -21.24 -28.34 6.37
C VAL A 131 -22.75 -28.28 6.22
N PHE A 132 -23.33 -27.08 6.22
CA PHE A 132 -24.78 -26.92 6.23
C PHE A 132 -25.46 -27.26 4.88
N ILE A 133 -24.79 -27.00 3.75
CA ILE A 133 -25.38 -27.27 2.43
C ILE A 133 -25.67 -28.76 2.22
N PRO A 134 -24.71 -29.70 2.38
CA PRO A 134 -25.01 -31.11 2.20
C PRO A 134 -26.01 -31.62 3.24
N PHE A 135 -25.92 -31.13 4.48
CA PHE A 135 -26.83 -31.50 5.54
C PHE A 135 -28.28 -31.09 5.24
N SER A 136 -28.49 -29.84 4.80
CA SER A 136 -29.83 -29.35 4.43
C SER A 136 -30.38 -30.03 3.17
N THR A 137 -29.52 -30.38 2.22
CA THR A 137 -29.92 -31.12 1.01
C THR A 137 -30.44 -32.51 1.37
N VAL A 138 -29.75 -33.25 2.22
CA VAL A 138 -30.23 -34.56 2.72
C VAL A 138 -31.53 -34.38 3.47
N ALA A 139 -31.63 -33.42 4.39
CA ALA A 139 -32.85 -33.14 5.15
C ALA A 139 -34.04 -32.82 4.23
N THR A 140 -33.86 -32.07 3.16
CA THR A 140 -34.90 -31.71 2.20
C THR A 140 -35.39 -32.94 1.42
N ILE A 141 -34.48 -33.81 0.96
CA ILE A 141 -34.82 -35.05 0.26
C ILE A 141 -35.64 -35.97 1.16
N PHE A 142 -35.24 -36.14 2.41
CA PHE A 142 -35.95 -37.00 3.38
C PHE A 142 -37.28 -36.36 3.84
N SER A 143 -37.44 -35.04 3.79
CA SER A 143 -38.67 -34.35 4.12
C SER A 143 -39.80 -34.63 3.13
N ILE A 144 -39.46 -34.90 1.86
CA ILE A 144 -40.42 -35.20 0.80
C ILE A 144 -41.08 -36.60 1.00
N GLN A 145 -40.35 -37.54 1.58
CA GLN A 145 -40.83 -38.88 1.82
C GLN A 145 -41.34 -38.99 3.28
N GLY A 146 -42.63 -38.90 3.48
CA GLY A 146 -43.28 -38.92 4.79
C GLY A 146 -43.09 -40.25 5.53
N GLY A 147 -41.97 -40.41 6.26
CA GLY A 147 -41.62 -41.64 7.01
C GLY A 147 -40.31 -41.52 7.75
N TYR A 148 -39.59 -40.42 7.53
CA TYR A 148 -38.20 -40.19 8.06
C TYR A 148 -38.14 -39.09 9.11
N GLY A 149 -39.31 -38.61 9.60
CA GLY A 149 -39.38 -37.56 10.59
C GLY A 149 -38.89 -37.96 11.98
N PRO A 150 -38.63 -36.99 12.88
CA PRO A 150 -38.25 -37.23 14.25
C PRO A 150 -39.33 -38.09 14.97
N GLY A 151 -38.94 -39.23 15.53
CA GLY A 151 -39.85 -40.18 16.20
C GLY A 151 -40.32 -41.36 15.35
N GLN A 152 -39.93 -41.42 14.06
CA GLN A 152 -40.22 -42.58 13.21
C GLN A 152 -39.03 -43.53 13.14
N GLY A 153 -39.28 -44.83 12.96
CA GLY A 153 -38.27 -45.88 13.03
C GLY A 153 -37.11 -45.79 12.04
N MET A 154 -37.29 -45.03 10.94
CA MET A 154 -36.27 -44.80 9.89
C MET A 154 -35.47 -43.53 10.05
N PHE A 155 -35.64 -42.75 11.12
CA PHE A 155 -34.88 -41.52 11.38
C PHE A 155 -33.36 -41.74 11.47
N TRP A 156 -32.89 -42.91 11.86
CA TRP A 156 -31.47 -43.26 11.91
C TRP A 156 -30.82 -43.26 10.52
N LEU A 157 -31.57 -43.56 9.45
CA LEU A 157 -31.08 -43.59 8.07
C LEU A 157 -30.65 -42.21 7.60
N PHE A 158 -31.34 -41.15 8.05
CA PHE A 158 -30.93 -39.75 7.80
C PHE A 158 -29.49 -39.52 8.29
N TRP A 159 -29.16 -39.90 9.51
CA TRP A 159 -27.84 -39.74 10.08
C TRP A 159 -26.79 -40.61 9.38
N ALA A 160 -27.16 -41.84 9.02
CA ALA A 160 -26.29 -42.77 8.31
C ALA A 160 -25.85 -42.26 6.92
N ILE A 161 -26.65 -41.41 6.30
CA ILE A 161 -26.33 -40.82 4.99
C ILE A 161 -25.72 -39.39 5.15
N ALA A 162 -26.25 -38.57 6.04
CA ALA A 162 -25.82 -37.20 6.21
C ALA A 162 -24.38 -37.09 6.73
N ILE A 163 -23.97 -37.94 7.69
CA ILE A 163 -22.63 -37.90 8.27
C ILE A 163 -21.55 -38.28 7.24
N PRO A 164 -21.62 -39.40 6.50
CA PRO A 164 -20.59 -39.77 5.54
C PRO A 164 -20.56 -38.80 4.36
N LEU A 165 -21.72 -38.29 3.89
CA LEU A 165 -21.77 -37.30 2.82
C LEU A 165 -21.08 -35.98 3.22
N THR A 166 -21.40 -35.49 4.42
CA THR A 166 -20.74 -34.27 4.96
C THR A 166 -19.24 -34.49 5.16
N GLY A 167 -18.86 -35.67 5.66
CA GLY A 167 -17.45 -36.06 5.83
C GLY A 167 -16.69 -36.12 4.51
N LEU A 168 -17.32 -36.67 3.46
CA LEU A 168 -16.73 -36.73 2.13
C LEU A 168 -16.51 -35.31 1.55
N VAL A 169 -17.48 -34.41 1.68
CA VAL A 169 -17.35 -33.00 1.24
C VAL A 169 -16.24 -32.29 2.00
N LEU A 170 -16.14 -32.51 3.31
CA LEU A 170 -15.07 -31.94 4.13
C LEU A 170 -13.68 -32.47 3.72
N ILE A 171 -13.54 -33.76 3.44
CA ILE A 171 -12.30 -34.37 2.97
C ILE A 171 -11.90 -33.80 1.59
N LEU A 172 -12.83 -33.71 0.65
CA LEU A 172 -12.59 -33.10 -0.66
C LEU A 172 -12.17 -31.64 -0.54
N SER A 173 -12.87 -30.88 0.32
CA SER A 173 -12.52 -29.48 0.61
C SER A 173 -11.10 -29.37 1.19
N ALA A 174 -10.77 -30.20 2.18
CA ALA A 174 -9.44 -30.22 2.81
C ALA A 174 -8.34 -30.62 1.81
N MET A 175 -8.60 -31.57 0.93
CA MET A 175 -7.67 -31.94 -0.14
C MET A 175 -7.44 -30.79 -1.12
N TYR A 176 -8.51 -30.09 -1.50
CA TYR A 176 -8.41 -28.94 -2.41
C TYR A 176 -7.59 -27.79 -1.79
N TYR A 177 -7.86 -27.45 -0.52
CA TYR A 177 -7.05 -26.48 0.22
C TYR A 177 -5.63 -26.98 0.52
N GLY A 178 -5.45 -28.25 0.82
CA GLY A 178 -4.14 -28.88 1.07
C GLY A 178 -3.23 -28.88 -0.17
N ILE A 179 -3.77 -29.11 -1.34
CA ILE A 179 -3.04 -29.05 -2.63
C ILE A 179 -2.58 -27.61 -2.88
N GLY A 180 -3.44 -26.61 -2.66
CA GLY A 180 -3.07 -25.20 -2.79
C GLY A 180 -1.92 -24.79 -1.86
N LEU A 181 -1.93 -25.23 -0.61
CA LEU A 181 -0.86 -24.97 0.37
C LEU A 181 0.46 -25.69 0.01
N SER A 182 0.41 -26.89 -0.56
CA SER A 182 1.61 -27.62 -0.99
C SER A 182 2.29 -26.97 -2.19
N ILE A 183 1.53 -26.42 -3.13
CA ILE A 183 2.04 -25.66 -4.29
C ILE A 183 2.69 -24.36 -3.83
N LEU A 184 2.05 -23.62 -2.89
CA LEU A 184 2.60 -22.39 -2.31
C LEU A 184 3.89 -22.64 -1.51
N ARG A 185 3.96 -23.76 -0.77
CA ARG A 185 5.19 -24.17 -0.06
C ARG A 185 6.32 -24.49 -1.04
N ARG A 186 6.04 -25.17 -2.14
CA ARG A 186 7.03 -25.48 -3.19
C ARG A 186 7.52 -24.20 -3.86
N ALA A 187 6.63 -23.29 -4.27
CA ALA A 187 7.00 -22.02 -4.89
C ALA A 187 7.88 -21.18 -3.97
N ARG A 188 7.55 -21.11 -2.67
CA ARG A 188 8.36 -20.39 -1.68
C ARG A 188 9.75 -21.00 -1.46
N ASN A 189 9.88 -22.32 -1.53
CA ASN A 189 11.17 -22.98 -1.41
C ASN A 189 12.06 -22.75 -2.65
N VAL A 190 11.48 -22.73 -3.84
CA VAL A 190 12.19 -22.40 -5.08
C VAL A 190 12.69 -20.94 -5.05
N LEU A 191 11.86 -19.99 -4.62
CA LEU A 191 12.26 -18.58 -4.45
C LEU A 191 13.38 -18.40 -3.42
N ARG A 192 13.40 -19.21 -2.35
CA ARG A 192 14.51 -19.19 -1.38
C ARG A 192 15.81 -19.76 -1.93
N MET A 193 15.74 -20.74 -2.82
CA MET A 193 16.94 -21.27 -3.50
C MET A 193 17.55 -20.25 -4.46
N ILE A 194 16.72 -19.57 -5.26
CA ILE A 194 17.18 -18.54 -6.20
C ILE A 194 17.87 -17.37 -5.46
N LYS A 195 17.34 -16.98 -4.31
CA LYS A 195 17.92 -15.89 -3.48
C LYS A 195 19.22 -16.27 -2.76
N ARG A 196 19.62 -17.53 -2.80
CA ARG A 196 20.86 -18.04 -2.17
C ARG A 196 22.00 -18.20 -3.18
N THR A 197 21.71 -18.04 -4.46
CA THR A 197 22.66 -18.15 -5.58
C THR A 197 23.09 -16.80 -6.16
N GLU A 198 22.53 -15.69 -5.64
CA GLU A 198 23.04 -14.33 -5.83
C GLU A 198 23.86 -13.88 -4.58
#